data_cde3e968c01c4a53b82515b816bdaf14
#
_entry.id   cde3e968c01c4a53b82515b816bdaf14
#
_cell.length_a   1.000
_cell.length_b   1.000
_cell.length_c   1.000
_cell.angle_alpha   90.00
_cell.angle_beta   90.00
_cell.angle_gamma   90.00
#
_symmetry.space_group_name_H-M   'P 1'
#
loop_
_entity.id
_entity.type
_entity.pdbx_description
1 polymer ?
#
loop_
_entity_poly.entity_id
_entity_poly.type
_entity_poly.pdbx_seq_one_letter_code
_entity_poly.pdbx_strand_id
1 'polypeptide(L)'
;MKILLVDDHSLFREGMRYVLRQLPEACEIFEASNYPDGLKLAELHPELDLVLMDLNMPGSEGAISIKFFHQRFPHIPVVVVSGDDSRDKMEKVMSYGAMGFVCKSSTAPVMLSALNLVLAGGVYVPPQMLQQQSMLGAGASDRKDKRSLNTNEYGLTARQMQVLGHLAEGLSNKQIAHAVDLAEGTVKIHVAAVYQILRVNSRMEAVRVAEQLGLIGTA
;
A
#
# COMPACT_ATOMS: atom_id res chain seq x y z
N MET A 1 1.50 -13.72 10.57
CA MET A 1 0.96 -12.76 9.60
C MET A 1 -0.41 -13.24 9.14
N LYS A 2 -1.41 -12.35 8.98
CA LYS A 2 -2.79 -12.67 8.58
C LYS A 2 -3.14 -11.98 7.27
N ILE A 3 -3.55 -12.76 6.27
CA ILE A 3 -3.83 -12.25 4.92
C ILE A 3 -5.24 -12.66 4.51
N LEU A 4 -6.02 -11.71 4.00
CA LEU A 4 -7.33 -11.96 3.41
C LEU A 4 -7.20 -11.96 1.88
N LEU A 5 -7.65 -13.04 1.25
CA LEU A 5 -7.71 -13.21 -0.20
C LEU A 5 -9.17 -13.18 -0.66
N VAL A 6 -9.54 -12.19 -1.43
CA VAL A 6 -10.90 -11.98 -1.94
C VAL A 6 -10.89 -12.08 -3.47
N ASP A 7 -11.41 -13.17 -4.01
CA ASP A 7 -11.43 -13.47 -5.44
C ASP A 7 -12.49 -14.54 -5.71
N ASP A 8 -13.29 -14.42 -6.76
CA ASP A 8 -14.31 -15.41 -7.09
C ASP A 8 -13.78 -16.63 -7.86
N HIS A 9 -12.53 -16.53 -8.38
CA HIS A 9 -11.88 -17.63 -9.11
C HIS A 9 -11.16 -18.61 -8.15
N SER A 10 -11.73 -19.78 -7.92
CA SER A 10 -11.18 -20.79 -7.00
C SER A 10 -9.75 -21.21 -7.37
N LEU A 11 -9.48 -21.44 -8.64
CA LEU A 11 -8.14 -21.83 -9.12
C LEU A 11 -7.08 -20.75 -8.82
N PHE A 12 -7.46 -19.48 -8.96
CA PHE A 12 -6.56 -18.38 -8.62
C PHE A 12 -6.27 -18.35 -7.12
N ARG A 13 -7.29 -18.51 -6.27
CA ARG A 13 -7.09 -18.58 -4.81
C ARG A 13 -6.18 -19.74 -4.41
N GLU A 14 -6.34 -20.92 -5.02
CA GLU A 14 -5.45 -22.08 -4.78
C GLU A 14 -4.00 -21.75 -5.16
N GLY A 15 -3.78 -21.15 -6.32
CA GLY A 15 -2.45 -20.72 -6.76
C GLY A 15 -1.85 -19.67 -5.82
N MET A 16 -2.64 -18.68 -5.40
CA MET A 16 -2.22 -17.65 -4.46
C MET A 16 -1.85 -18.21 -3.09
N ARG A 17 -2.57 -19.22 -2.58
CA ARG A 17 -2.15 -19.89 -1.33
C ARG A 17 -0.74 -20.47 -1.44
N TYR A 18 -0.41 -21.06 -2.59
CA TYR A 18 0.94 -21.58 -2.82
C TYR A 18 1.98 -20.45 -2.83
N VAL A 19 1.68 -19.33 -3.47
CA VAL A 19 2.55 -18.14 -3.51
C VAL A 19 2.72 -17.55 -2.10
N LEU A 20 1.63 -17.34 -1.37
CA LEU A 20 1.64 -16.75 -0.03
C LEU A 20 2.43 -17.58 0.99
N ARG A 21 2.43 -18.91 0.86
CA ARG A 21 3.25 -19.82 1.71
C ARG A 21 4.75 -19.65 1.51
N GLN A 22 5.19 -18.96 0.45
CA GLN A 22 6.61 -18.66 0.20
C GLN A 22 7.07 -17.35 0.85
N LEU A 23 6.15 -16.61 1.47
CA LEU A 23 6.53 -15.42 2.25
C LEU A 23 7.40 -15.83 3.46
N PRO A 24 8.33 -14.96 3.89
CA PRO A 24 9.30 -15.29 4.95
C PRO A 24 8.64 -15.67 6.30
N GLU A 25 7.47 -15.09 6.58
CA GLU A 25 6.70 -15.38 7.78
C GLU A 25 5.53 -16.30 7.47
N ALA A 26 5.28 -17.26 8.35
CA ALA A 26 4.10 -18.11 8.26
C ALA A 26 2.83 -17.24 8.24
N CYS A 27 1.95 -17.47 7.24
CA CYS A 27 0.73 -16.72 7.09
C CYS A 27 -0.51 -17.59 7.31
N GLU A 28 -1.46 -17.05 8.07
CA GLU A 28 -2.83 -17.49 8.14
C GLU A 28 -3.61 -16.82 7.01
N ILE A 29 -4.30 -17.61 6.19
CA ILE A 29 -4.98 -17.11 4.99
C ILE A 29 -6.48 -17.27 5.18
N PHE A 30 -7.20 -16.16 5.15
CA PHE A 30 -8.65 -16.11 5.08
C PHE A 30 -9.07 -15.94 3.63
N GLU A 31 -10.17 -16.59 3.23
CA GLU A 31 -10.64 -16.54 1.84
C GLU A 31 -12.09 -16.11 1.76
N ALA A 32 -12.40 -15.27 0.79
CA ALA A 32 -13.75 -14.94 0.37
C ALA A 32 -13.89 -15.04 -1.15
N SER A 33 -15.07 -15.45 -1.62
CA SER A 33 -15.38 -15.56 -3.05
C SER A 33 -16.21 -14.39 -3.59
N ASN A 34 -16.47 -13.39 -2.77
CA ASN A 34 -17.23 -12.20 -3.14
C ASN A 34 -16.87 -11.02 -2.22
N TYR A 35 -17.20 -9.82 -2.65
CA TYR A 35 -16.87 -8.60 -1.91
C TYR A 35 -17.59 -8.51 -0.55
N PRO A 36 -18.91 -8.80 -0.41
CA PRO A 36 -19.60 -8.75 0.88
C PRO A 36 -19.02 -9.68 1.95
N ASP A 37 -18.62 -10.90 1.58
CA ASP A 37 -17.99 -11.82 2.54
C ASP A 37 -16.56 -11.39 2.88
N GLY A 38 -15.83 -10.80 1.93
CA GLY A 38 -14.55 -10.15 2.17
C GLY A 38 -14.64 -9.03 3.21
N LEU A 39 -15.67 -8.18 3.13
CA LEU A 39 -15.93 -7.14 4.14
C LEU A 39 -16.22 -7.72 5.53
N LYS A 40 -17.05 -8.76 5.62
CA LYS A 40 -17.35 -9.43 6.91
C LYS A 40 -16.09 -10.01 7.54
N LEU A 41 -15.23 -10.66 6.74
CA LEU A 41 -13.97 -11.20 7.25
C LEU A 41 -13.02 -10.09 7.71
N ALA A 42 -12.95 -8.96 7.01
CA ALA A 42 -12.15 -7.83 7.44
C ALA A 42 -12.67 -7.20 8.76
N GLU A 43 -13.98 -7.23 9.01
CA GLU A 43 -14.58 -6.80 10.28
C GLU A 43 -14.26 -7.77 11.43
N LEU A 44 -14.29 -9.07 11.17
CA LEU A 44 -13.99 -10.10 12.16
C LEU A 44 -12.51 -10.17 12.50
N HIS A 45 -11.65 -9.72 11.58
CA HIS A 45 -10.19 -9.77 11.69
C HIS A 45 -9.55 -8.40 11.51
N PRO A 46 -9.73 -7.47 12.46
CA PRO A 46 -9.14 -6.13 12.38
C PRO A 46 -7.59 -6.15 12.42
N GLU A 47 -7.00 -7.28 12.79
CA GLU A 47 -5.56 -7.53 12.83
C GLU A 47 -4.98 -8.04 11.50
N LEU A 48 -5.73 -7.97 10.40
CA LEU A 48 -5.21 -8.32 9.07
C LEU A 48 -4.01 -7.45 8.68
N ASP A 49 -2.94 -8.12 8.24
CA ASP A 49 -1.73 -7.46 7.77
C ASP A 49 -1.83 -7.04 6.30
N LEU A 50 -2.69 -7.71 5.52
CA LEU A 50 -2.84 -7.46 4.08
C LEU A 50 -4.17 -8.00 3.55
N VAL A 51 -4.75 -7.29 2.59
CA VAL A 51 -5.85 -7.79 1.76
C VAL A 51 -5.42 -7.84 0.30
N LEU A 52 -5.60 -9.00 -0.32
CA LEU A 52 -5.54 -9.18 -1.77
C LEU A 52 -6.96 -9.19 -2.30
N MET A 53 -7.28 -8.28 -3.21
CA MET A 53 -8.66 -8.09 -3.66
C MET A 53 -8.74 -8.06 -5.19
N ASP A 54 -9.55 -8.94 -5.75
CA ASP A 54 -9.99 -8.81 -7.14
C ASP A 54 -11.01 -7.67 -7.27
N LEU A 55 -11.03 -7.05 -8.44
CA LEU A 55 -12.00 -6.00 -8.77
C LEU A 55 -13.27 -6.56 -9.42
N ASN A 56 -13.15 -7.69 -10.13
CA ASN A 56 -14.20 -8.22 -10.96
C ASN A 56 -14.83 -9.46 -10.29
N MET A 57 -15.55 -9.24 -9.19
CA MET A 57 -16.20 -10.31 -8.45
C MET A 57 -17.63 -9.92 -8.02
N PRO A 58 -18.50 -10.87 -7.66
CA PRO A 58 -19.85 -10.57 -7.20
C PRO A 58 -19.87 -9.60 -6.02
N GLY A 59 -20.75 -8.60 -6.11
CA GLY A 59 -20.92 -7.56 -5.08
C GLY A 59 -19.85 -6.47 -5.08
N SER A 60 -18.88 -6.54 -6.01
CA SER A 60 -17.91 -5.46 -6.24
C SER A 60 -18.41 -4.46 -7.28
N GLU A 61 -18.18 -3.19 -7.01
CA GLU A 61 -18.39 -2.09 -7.97
C GLU A 61 -17.06 -1.70 -8.67
N GLY A 62 -16.16 -2.67 -8.84
CA GLY A 62 -14.86 -2.45 -9.44
C GLY A 62 -13.95 -1.57 -8.59
N ALA A 63 -13.27 -0.61 -9.20
CA ALA A 63 -12.29 0.23 -8.52
C ALA A 63 -12.88 1.02 -7.32
N ILE A 64 -14.16 1.40 -7.34
CA ILE A 64 -14.77 2.16 -6.24
C ILE A 64 -14.90 1.34 -4.96
N SER A 65 -14.98 0.01 -5.06
CA SER A 65 -14.97 -0.90 -3.92
C SER A 65 -13.69 -0.76 -3.09
N ILE A 66 -12.57 -0.44 -3.73
CA ILE A 66 -11.30 -0.15 -3.03
C ILE A 66 -11.43 1.10 -2.17
N LYS A 67 -12.06 2.15 -2.69
CA LYS A 67 -12.31 3.39 -1.94
C LYS A 67 -13.15 3.11 -0.70
N PHE A 68 -14.27 2.38 -0.84
CA PHE A 68 -15.14 2.04 0.28
C PHE A 68 -14.43 1.14 1.30
N PHE A 69 -13.66 0.16 0.83
CA PHE A 69 -12.87 -0.69 1.71
C PHE A 69 -11.85 0.13 2.51
N HIS A 70 -11.07 0.97 1.83
CA HIS A 70 -10.06 1.81 2.46
C HIS A 70 -10.65 2.83 3.46
N GLN A 71 -11.83 3.40 3.16
CA GLN A 71 -12.54 4.29 4.08
C GLN A 71 -12.99 3.56 5.35
N ARG A 72 -13.41 2.30 5.23
CA ARG A 72 -13.89 1.50 6.37
C ARG A 72 -12.74 0.87 7.17
N PHE A 73 -11.66 0.49 6.50
CA PHE A 73 -10.49 -0.17 7.08
C PHE A 73 -9.19 0.55 6.67
N PRO A 74 -8.98 1.80 7.09
CA PRO A 74 -7.86 2.63 6.62
C PRO A 74 -6.49 2.11 7.05
N HIS A 75 -6.45 1.20 8.01
CA HIS A 75 -5.24 0.58 8.55
C HIS A 75 -4.84 -0.71 7.83
N ILE A 76 -5.74 -1.32 7.05
CA ILE A 76 -5.45 -2.56 6.35
C ILE A 76 -4.97 -2.23 4.93
N PRO A 77 -3.71 -2.55 4.57
CA PRO A 77 -3.21 -2.33 3.22
C PRO A 77 -3.93 -3.26 2.23
N VAL A 78 -4.30 -2.70 1.07
CA VAL A 78 -4.96 -3.43 -0.01
C VAL A 78 -4.04 -3.51 -1.21
N VAL A 79 -3.81 -4.72 -1.70
CA VAL A 79 -3.22 -4.97 -3.01
C VAL A 79 -4.33 -5.47 -3.94
N VAL A 80 -4.53 -4.75 -5.01
CA VAL A 80 -5.46 -5.16 -6.07
C VAL A 80 -4.82 -6.21 -6.95
N VAL A 81 -5.55 -7.29 -7.21
CA VAL A 81 -5.14 -8.33 -8.15
C VAL A 81 -6.20 -8.41 -9.25
N SER A 82 -5.82 -8.16 -10.50
CA SER A 82 -6.79 -8.05 -11.60
C SER A 82 -6.30 -8.74 -12.87
N GLY A 83 -7.23 -9.31 -13.63
CA GLY A 83 -6.94 -9.81 -14.99
C GLY A 83 -6.87 -8.70 -16.04
N ASP A 84 -7.32 -7.49 -15.72
CA ASP A 84 -7.31 -6.33 -16.59
C ASP A 84 -6.25 -5.34 -16.07
N ASP A 85 -5.21 -5.14 -16.84
CA ASP A 85 -4.05 -4.30 -16.55
C ASP A 85 -4.12 -2.92 -17.26
N SER A 86 -5.33 -2.49 -17.63
CA SER A 86 -5.53 -1.17 -18.21
C SER A 86 -5.05 -0.06 -17.26
N ARG A 87 -4.33 0.90 -17.82
CA ARG A 87 -3.72 1.99 -17.08
C ARG A 87 -4.74 2.81 -16.28
N ASP A 88 -5.86 3.14 -16.91
CA ASP A 88 -6.93 3.93 -16.27
C ASP A 88 -7.46 3.24 -15.01
N LYS A 89 -7.59 1.89 -15.05
CA LYS A 89 -8.03 1.10 -13.90
C LYS A 89 -6.97 1.11 -12.81
N MET A 90 -5.69 0.92 -13.15
CA MET A 90 -4.58 0.98 -12.22
C MET A 90 -4.50 2.35 -11.52
N GLU A 91 -4.48 3.44 -12.30
CA GLU A 91 -4.45 4.81 -11.75
C GLU A 91 -5.62 5.06 -10.80
N LYS A 92 -6.81 4.59 -11.18
CA LYS A 92 -8.02 4.78 -10.39
C LYS A 92 -7.96 4.04 -9.04
N VAL A 93 -7.55 2.77 -9.01
CA VAL A 93 -7.46 2.03 -7.74
C VAL A 93 -6.36 2.57 -6.83
N MET A 94 -5.23 2.97 -7.41
CA MET A 94 -4.16 3.62 -6.65
C MET A 94 -4.63 4.94 -6.04
N SER A 95 -5.38 5.76 -6.79
CA SER A 95 -5.98 7.01 -6.28
C SER A 95 -7.02 6.77 -5.17
N TYR A 96 -7.58 5.58 -5.09
CA TYR A 96 -8.54 5.17 -4.06
C TYR A 96 -7.90 4.53 -2.83
N GLY A 97 -6.57 4.49 -2.76
CA GLY A 97 -5.82 4.05 -1.59
C GLY A 97 -5.30 2.62 -1.65
N ALA A 98 -5.31 1.97 -2.82
CA ALA A 98 -4.59 0.71 -2.98
C ALA A 98 -3.09 0.92 -2.77
N MET A 99 -2.45 0.01 -2.04
CA MET A 99 -1.01 0.00 -1.81
C MET A 99 -0.25 -0.76 -2.91
N GLY A 100 -0.97 -1.44 -3.79
CA GLY A 100 -0.36 -2.09 -4.93
C GLY A 100 -1.39 -2.56 -5.95
N PHE A 101 -0.91 -2.75 -7.18
CA PHE A 101 -1.66 -3.38 -8.26
C PHE A 101 -0.82 -4.48 -8.91
N VAL A 102 -1.34 -5.69 -8.97
CA VAL A 102 -0.68 -6.85 -9.58
C VAL A 102 -1.61 -7.47 -10.62
N CYS A 103 -1.08 -7.76 -11.80
CA CYS A 103 -1.84 -8.49 -12.82
C CYS A 103 -1.92 -9.98 -12.44
N LYS A 104 -3.09 -10.61 -12.60
CA LYS A 104 -3.28 -12.07 -12.37
C LYS A 104 -2.36 -12.93 -13.25
N SER A 105 -1.92 -12.41 -14.39
CA SER A 105 -0.95 -13.06 -15.29
C SER A 105 0.51 -12.93 -14.84
N SER A 106 0.79 -12.17 -13.76
CA SER A 106 2.14 -12.00 -13.24
C SER A 106 2.70 -13.33 -12.72
N THR A 107 4.02 -13.50 -12.86
CA THR A 107 4.69 -14.70 -12.33
C THR A 107 4.74 -14.67 -10.80
N ALA A 108 4.82 -15.83 -10.17
CA ALA A 108 4.92 -15.93 -8.71
C ALA A 108 6.05 -15.08 -8.08
N PRO A 109 7.27 -15.01 -8.66
CA PRO A 109 8.32 -14.11 -8.14
C PRO A 109 7.93 -12.63 -8.16
N VAL A 110 7.22 -12.16 -9.20
CA VAL A 110 6.75 -10.77 -9.29
C VAL A 110 5.68 -10.50 -8.21
N MET A 111 4.73 -11.42 -8.05
CA MET A 111 3.71 -11.33 -6.99
C MET A 111 4.36 -11.26 -5.61
N LEU A 112 5.30 -12.18 -5.31
CA LEU A 112 6.02 -12.18 -4.03
C LEU A 112 6.80 -10.88 -3.79
N SER A 113 7.46 -10.35 -4.81
CA SER A 113 8.19 -9.08 -4.70
C SER A 113 7.25 -7.92 -4.40
N ALA A 114 6.08 -7.86 -5.07
CA ALA A 114 5.05 -6.86 -4.85
C ALA A 114 4.50 -6.93 -3.42
N LEU A 115 4.17 -8.14 -2.96
CA LEU A 115 3.63 -8.38 -1.62
C LEU A 115 4.64 -8.04 -0.53
N ASN A 116 5.90 -8.47 -0.67
CA ASN A 116 6.97 -8.12 0.27
C ASN A 116 7.19 -6.60 0.34
N LEU A 117 7.13 -5.90 -0.80
CA LEU A 117 7.25 -4.45 -0.83
C LEU A 117 6.10 -3.79 -0.05
N VAL A 118 4.86 -4.23 -0.28
CA VAL A 118 3.68 -3.66 0.41
C VAL A 118 3.70 -4.00 1.89
N LEU A 119 4.06 -5.22 2.27
CA LEU A 119 4.22 -5.63 3.67
C LEU A 119 5.34 -4.86 4.39
N ALA A 120 6.38 -4.45 3.65
CA ALA A 120 7.41 -3.54 4.14
C ALA A 120 6.97 -2.06 4.16
N GLY A 121 5.73 -1.74 3.77
CA GLY A 121 5.16 -0.40 3.78
C GLY A 121 5.39 0.42 2.51
N GLY A 122 5.93 -0.20 1.48
CA GLY A 122 6.07 0.42 0.15
C GLY A 122 4.78 0.36 -0.66
N VAL A 123 4.82 1.01 -1.82
CA VAL A 123 3.74 0.96 -2.82
C VAL A 123 4.25 0.26 -4.06
N TYR A 124 3.57 -0.80 -4.49
CA TYR A 124 3.92 -1.51 -5.72
C TYR A 124 3.11 -0.98 -6.91
N VAL A 125 3.82 -0.49 -7.90
CA VAL A 125 3.25 -0.02 -9.18
C VAL A 125 3.83 -0.86 -10.31
N PRO A 126 2.99 -1.45 -11.18
CA PRO A 126 3.49 -2.22 -12.31
C PRO A 126 4.36 -1.36 -13.25
N PRO A 127 5.45 -1.93 -13.82
CA PRO A 127 6.36 -1.19 -14.72
C PRO A 127 5.66 -0.52 -15.90
N GLN A 128 4.54 -1.05 -16.36
CA GLN A 128 3.74 -0.49 -17.45
C GLN A 128 3.22 0.94 -17.16
N MET A 129 2.97 1.26 -15.89
CA MET A 129 2.60 2.61 -15.48
C MET A 129 3.77 3.60 -15.56
N LEU A 130 5.00 3.12 -15.44
CA LEU A 130 6.20 3.95 -15.38
C LEU A 130 6.76 4.29 -16.77
N GLN A 131 6.52 3.44 -17.79
CA GLN A 131 7.19 3.54 -19.10
C GLN A 131 6.74 4.74 -19.96
N GLN A 132 5.57 5.33 -19.77
CA GLN A 132 5.12 6.47 -20.58
C GLN A 132 5.55 7.84 -20.09
N GLN A 133 6.09 7.97 -18.90
CA GLN A 133 6.69 9.24 -18.47
C GLN A 133 8.03 9.52 -19.16
N SER A 134 8.70 8.48 -19.67
CA SER A 134 9.99 8.62 -20.36
C SER A 134 9.89 9.04 -21.83
N MET A 135 8.75 8.89 -22.49
CA MET A 135 8.58 9.26 -23.91
C MET A 135 8.02 10.67 -24.15
N LEU A 136 7.60 11.38 -23.10
CA LEU A 136 7.11 12.77 -23.20
C LEU A 136 8.17 13.81 -22.77
N GLY A 137 9.41 13.40 -22.53
CA GLY A 137 10.50 14.24 -22.06
C GLY A 137 11.39 14.87 -23.13
N ALA A 138 10.99 14.88 -24.42
CA ALA A 138 11.73 15.58 -25.47
C ALA A 138 10.79 16.53 -26.21
N GLY A 139 10.50 17.65 -25.61
CA GLY A 139 9.85 18.78 -26.28
C GLY A 139 8.66 19.41 -25.56
N ALA A 140 8.90 20.64 -25.11
CA ALA A 140 7.95 21.67 -24.71
C ALA A 140 7.68 21.82 -23.20
N SER A 141 8.27 22.90 -22.74
CA SER A 141 7.94 23.71 -21.56
C SER A 141 6.43 23.92 -21.35
N ASP A 142 6.08 24.04 -20.07
CA ASP A 142 4.82 24.58 -19.55
C ASP A 142 3.54 23.74 -19.75
N ARG A 143 3.33 22.76 -18.88
CA ARG A 143 2.05 22.56 -18.21
C ARG A 143 2.29 21.89 -16.85
N LYS A 144 2.28 22.72 -15.81
CA LYS A 144 2.08 22.30 -14.42
C LYS A 144 0.71 21.64 -14.29
N ASP A 145 0.58 20.36 -14.58
CA ASP A 145 -0.56 19.59 -14.14
C ASP A 145 -0.27 19.01 -12.75
N LYS A 146 -0.83 19.68 -11.76
CA LYS A 146 -0.95 19.28 -10.36
C LYS A 146 -1.80 18.01 -10.27
N ARG A 147 -1.21 16.87 -10.49
CA ARG A 147 -1.68 15.56 -10.00
C ARG A 147 -0.52 14.81 -9.41
N SER A 148 0.26 15.47 -8.55
CA SER A 148 1.10 14.76 -7.59
C SER A 148 0.17 14.10 -6.58
N LEU A 149 0.35 12.82 -6.30
CA LEU A 149 0.15 12.27 -4.97
C LEU A 149 0.47 13.38 -3.98
N ASN A 150 -0.34 13.57 -2.94
CA ASN A 150 -0.22 14.63 -1.93
C ASN A 150 1.07 14.44 -1.11
N THR A 151 2.20 14.44 -1.80
CA THR A 151 3.56 14.28 -1.27
C THR A 151 4.28 15.61 -1.32
N ASN A 152 5.15 15.86 -0.34
CA ASN A 152 6.05 16.99 -0.36
C ASN A 152 7.15 16.81 -1.44
N GLU A 153 8.06 17.78 -1.58
CA GLU A 153 9.17 17.76 -2.54
C GLU A 153 10.12 16.55 -2.39
N TYR A 154 10.12 15.90 -1.22
CA TYR A 154 10.92 14.70 -0.93
C TYR A 154 10.16 13.38 -1.16
N GLY A 155 8.89 13.44 -1.57
CA GLY A 155 8.07 12.26 -1.84
C GLY A 155 7.33 11.70 -0.63
N LEU A 156 7.34 12.39 0.53
CA LEU A 156 6.61 11.99 1.73
C LEU A 156 5.15 12.46 1.66
N THR A 157 4.21 11.57 1.91
CA THR A 157 2.79 11.91 2.06
C THR A 157 2.53 12.71 3.34
N ALA A 158 1.41 13.43 3.42
CA ALA A 158 1.01 14.15 4.64
C ALA A 158 0.96 13.23 5.87
N ARG A 159 0.56 11.96 5.70
CA ARG A 159 0.51 10.99 6.79
C ARG A 159 1.89 10.53 7.24
N GLN A 160 2.80 10.32 6.31
CA GLN A 160 4.20 10.00 6.61
C GLN A 160 4.89 11.17 7.32
N MET A 161 4.56 12.41 6.94
CA MET A 161 5.04 13.62 7.62
C MET A 161 4.55 13.71 9.07
N GLN A 162 3.26 13.40 9.33
CA GLN A 162 2.74 13.33 10.70
C GLN A 162 3.48 12.28 11.53
N VAL A 163 3.66 11.07 10.98
CA VAL A 163 4.40 10.00 11.66
C VAL A 163 5.84 10.41 11.91
N LEU A 164 6.50 11.07 10.95
CA LEU A 164 7.87 11.55 11.08
C LEU A 164 8.00 12.63 12.18
N GLY A 165 7.03 13.54 12.29
CA GLY A 165 6.97 14.51 13.38
C GLY A 165 6.92 13.83 14.75
N HIS A 166 6.06 12.86 14.94
CA HIS A 166 5.96 12.09 16.19
C HIS A 166 7.18 11.19 16.46
N LEU A 167 7.85 10.72 15.40
CA LEU A 167 9.15 10.07 15.56
C LEU A 167 10.19 11.04 16.15
N ALA A 168 10.21 12.28 15.71
CA ALA A 168 11.12 13.31 16.25
C ALA A 168 10.82 13.64 17.71
N GLU A 169 9.54 13.66 18.10
CA GLU A 169 9.11 13.85 19.49
C GLU A 169 9.49 12.66 20.40
N GLY A 170 10.09 11.62 19.88
CA GLY A 170 10.51 10.45 20.67
C GLY A 170 9.40 9.43 20.96
N LEU A 171 8.19 9.57 20.42
CA LEU A 171 7.06 8.68 20.69
C LEU A 171 7.31 7.26 20.14
N SER A 172 6.98 6.23 20.90
CA SER A 172 6.97 4.85 20.43
C SER A 172 5.90 4.64 19.36
N ASN A 173 6.03 3.60 18.51
CA ASN A 173 5.02 3.30 17.46
C ASN A 173 3.60 3.14 18.05
N LYS A 174 3.47 2.59 19.25
CA LYS A 174 2.19 2.47 19.97
C LYS A 174 1.63 3.84 20.35
N GLN A 175 2.45 4.77 20.81
CA GLN A 175 2.03 6.13 21.16
C GLN A 175 1.68 6.93 19.90
N ILE A 176 2.47 6.78 18.83
CA ILE A 176 2.16 7.36 17.52
C ILE A 176 0.83 6.83 17.00
N ALA A 177 0.60 5.52 17.09
CA ALA A 177 -0.64 4.88 16.68
C ALA A 177 -1.87 5.52 17.36
N HIS A 178 -1.77 5.74 18.67
CA HIS A 178 -2.81 6.42 19.45
C HIS A 178 -2.97 7.90 19.04
N ALA A 179 -1.86 8.63 18.84
CA ALA A 179 -1.88 10.05 18.49
C ALA A 179 -2.47 10.32 17.10
N VAL A 180 -2.27 9.38 16.16
CA VAL A 180 -2.74 9.52 14.77
C VAL A 180 -3.97 8.66 14.44
N ASP A 181 -4.57 8.02 15.44
CA ASP A 181 -5.75 7.13 15.31
C ASP A 181 -5.53 6.03 14.25
N LEU A 182 -4.46 5.25 14.43
CA LEU A 182 -4.09 4.12 13.59
C LEU A 182 -3.74 2.90 14.45
N ALA A 183 -3.74 1.71 13.83
CA ALA A 183 -3.12 0.53 14.43
C ALA A 183 -1.59 0.67 14.49
N GLU A 184 -0.94 0.05 15.48
CA GLU A 184 0.53 0.07 15.61
C GLU A 184 1.23 -0.52 14.37
N GLY A 185 0.64 -1.58 13.79
CA GLY A 185 1.12 -2.18 12.54
C GLY A 185 1.19 -1.17 11.39
N THR A 186 0.15 -0.34 11.23
CA THR A 186 0.11 0.72 10.20
C THR A 186 1.16 1.80 10.44
N VAL A 187 1.41 2.16 11.69
CA VAL A 187 2.50 3.10 12.02
C VAL A 187 3.84 2.50 11.64
N LYS A 188 4.09 1.22 11.92
CA LYS A 188 5.31 0.52 11.47
C LYS A 188 5.50 0.60 9.96
N ILE A 189 4.41 0.47 9.20
CA ILE A 189 4.39 0.62 7.73
C ILE A 189 4.81 2.04 7.33
N HIS A 190 4.22 3.07 7.91
CA HIS A 190 4.60 4.46 7.61
C HIS A 190 6.04 4.77 8.00
N VAL A 191 6.51 4.25 9.12
CA VAL A 191 7.91 4.37 9.56
C VAL A 191 8.87 3.73 8.57
N ALA A 192 8.57 2.51 8.11
CA ALA A 192 9.38 1.82 7.10
C ALA A 192 9.42 2.60 5.78
N ALA A 193 8.27 3.13 5.32
CA ALA A 193 8.20 3.96 4.12
C ALA A 193 9.01 5.26 4.26
N VAL A 194 8.96 5.93 5.42
CA VAL A 194 9.78 7.10 5.73
C VAL A 194 11.27 6.76 5.64
N TYR A 195 11.69 5.62 6.21
CA TYR A 195 13.10 5.20 6.16
C TYR A 195 13.56 4.94 4.72
N GLN A 196 12.73 4.31 3.90
CA GLN A 196 13.03 4.08 2.49
C GLN A 196 13.15 5.37 1.69
N ILE A 197 12.20 6.30 1.86
CA ILE A 197 12.17 7.58 1.14
C ILE A 197 13.39 8.43 1.52
N LEU A 198 13.72 8.50 2.81
CA LEU A 198 14.87 9.24 3.32
C LEU A 198 16.20 8.47 3.16
N ARG A 199 16.16 7.22 2.68
CA ARG A 199 17.33 6.32 2.50
C ARG A 199 18.14 6.12 3.77
N VAL A 200 17.45 5.86 4.88
CA VAL A 200 18.04 5.64 6.20
C VAL A 200 17.64 4.27 6.75
N ASN A 201 18.39 3.77 7.72
CA ASN A 201 18.17 2.45 8.29
C ASN A 201 17.79 2.47 9.79
N SER A 202 17.67 3.64 10.37
CA SER A 202 17.34 3.78 11.78
C SER A 202 16.49 5.00 12.07
N ARG A 203 15.77 4.96 13.20
CA ARG A 203 14.98 6.08 13.69
C ARG A 203 15.81 7.35 13.88
N MET A 204 16.97 7.23 14.51
CA MET A 204 17.85 8.37 14.78
C MET A 204 18.34 9.02 13.49
N GLU A 205 18.68 8.20 12.48
CA GLU A 205 19.05 8.71 11.17
C GLU A 205 17.88 9.40 10.46
N ALA A 206 16.67 8.83 10.56
CA ALA A 206 15.48 9.43 9.95
C ALA A 206 15.18 10.81 10.51
N VAL A 207 15.24 10.97 11.84
CA VAL A 207 15.05 12.27 12.50
C VAL A 207 16.13 13.25 12.09
N ARG A 208 17.40 12.85 12.15
CA ARG A 208 18.54 13.71 11.77
C ARG A 208 18.44 14.18 10.30
N VAL A 209 18.14 13.27 9.39
CA VAL A 209 17.99 13.62 7.97
C VAL A 209 16.78 14.53 7.76
N ALA A 210 15.67 14.28 8.45
CA ALA A 210 14.48 15.11 8.40
C ALA A 210 14.73 16.54 8.90
N GLU A 211 15.53 16.72 9.97
CA GLU A 211 15.99 18.03 10.46
C GLU A 211 16.88 18.73 9.43
N GLN A 212 17.85 18.02 8.86
CA GLN A 212 18.74 18.56 7.82
C GLN A 212 18.01 19.04 6.56
N LEU A 213 16.93 18.37 6.21
CA LEU A 213 16.07 18.70 5.06
C LEU A 213 14.98 19.74 5.42
N GLY A 214 14.91 20.20 6.66
CA GLY A 214 13.88 21.15 7.11
C GLY A 214 12.45 20.59 7.12
N LEU A 215 12.31 19.27 7.13
CA LEU A 215 11.01 18.58 7.16
C LEU A 215 10.35 18.65 8.54
N ILE A 216 11.16 18.74 9.58
CA ILE A 216 10.74 18.88 10.98
C ILE A 216 11.58 19.97 11.63
N GLY A 217 11.01 20.65 12.63
CA GLY A 217 11.76 21.66 13.40
C GLY A 217 12.86 21.00 14.24
N THR A 218 13.99 21.65 14.39
CA THR A 218 14.98 21.30 15.39
C THR A 218 14.40 21.53 16.77
N ALA A 219 14.38 20.47 17.60
CA ALA A 219 13.93 20.56 18.99
C ALA A 219 14.91 21.36 19.84
#